data_3826e787cce6a2406ceebd1da8f3a264
#
_entry.id   3826e787cce6a2406ceebd1da8f3a264
#
_cell.length_a   1.000
_cell.length_b   1.000
_cell.length_c   1.000
_cell.angle_alpha   90.00
_cell.angle_beta   90.00
_cell.angle_gamma   90.00
#
_symmetry.space_group_name_H-M   'P 1'
#
loop_
_entity.id
_entity.type
_entity.pdbx_description
1 polymer ?
#
loop_
_entity_poly.entity_id
_entity_poly.type
_entity_poly.pdbx_seq_one_letter_code
_entity_poly.pdbx_strand_id
1 'polypeptide(L)'
;MVSSSKSLIDKSRTEIVDLALAEVREFFPAAREANLVKSTVIKEVNATYSPRPGIDAHRPTATTPWPRVFLAGDWTATGWPATMESAVRSGYLGAEALARAAGMKDQRFLSPDLSATGFMRLFT
;
A
#
# COMPACT_ATOMS: atom_id res chain seq x y z
N MET A 1 -12.44 6.82 3.66
CA MET A 1 -11.71 5.53 3.66
C MET A 1 -11.05 5.36 5.02
N VAL A 2 -11.23 4.21 5.65
CA VAL A 2 -10.69 3.91 6.99
C VAL A 2 -9.65 2.80 6.85
N SER A 3 -8.42 3.07 7.27
CA SER A 3 -7.33 2.09 7.33
C SER A 3 -7.31 1.40 8.70
N SER A 4 -6.81 0.17 8.74
CA SER A 4 -6.73 -0.62 9.98
C SER A 4 -8.07 -0.80 10.70
N SER A 5 -9.13 -0.96 9.93
CA SER A 5 -10.53 -0.96 10.39
C SER A 5 -10.97 -2.28 11.05
N LYS A 6 -10.07 -2.97 11.77
CA LYS A 6 -10.38 -4.25 12.42
C LYS A 6 -11.61 -4.21 13.32
N SER A 7 -11.83 -3.10 14.02
CA SER A 7 -13.02 -2.90 14.87
C SER A 7 -14.33 -2.77 14.11
N LEU A 8 -14.27 -2.56 12.78
CA LEU A 8 -15.44 -2.41 11.93
C LEU A 8 -15.76 -3.68 11.11
N ILE A 9 -14.84 -4.66 11.09
CA ILE A 9 -14.99 -5.85 10.24
C ILE A 9 -16.24 -6.65 10.63
N ASP A 10 -16.50 -6.81 11.92
CA ASP A 10 -17.61 -7.60 12.44
C ASP A 10 -18.94 -6.84 12.48
N LYS A 11 -18.93 -5.50 12.30
CA LYS A 11 -20.16 -4.72 12.26
C LYS A 11 -20.94 -4.99 10.99
N SER A 12 -22.26 -4.93 11.07
CA SER A 12 -23.13 -5.01 9.90
C SER A 12 -22.90 -3.79 8.96
N ARG A 13 -23.34 -3.92 7.71
CA ARG A 13 -23.26 -2.78 6.77
C ARG A 13 -24.09 -1.59 7.24
N THR A 14 -25.23 -1.83 7.86
CA THR A 14 -26.09 -0.78 8.40
C THR A 14 -25.39 -0.03 9.53
N GLU A 15 -24.83 -0.74 10.50
CA GLU A 15 -24.08 -0.12 11.61
C GLU A 15 -22.91 0.74 11.12
N ILE A 16 -22.22 0.31 10.05
CA ILE A 16 -21.12 1.10 9.44
C ILE A 16 -21.66 2.37 8.77
N VAL A 17 -22.80 2.27 8.09
CA VAL A 17 -23.44 3.44 7.48
C VAL A 17 -23.90 4.43 8.56
N ASP A 18 -24.55 3.95 9.62
CA ASP A 18 -25.01 4.79 10.71
C ASP A 18 -23.87 5.52 11.42
N LEU A 19 -22.75 4.79 11.66
CA LEU A 19 -21.53 5.37 12.22
C LEU A 19 -20.98 6.47 11.30
N ALA A 20 -20.84 6.20 10.01
CA ALA A 20 -20.31 7.15 9.04
C ALA A 20 -21.21 8.39 8.90
N LEU A 21 -22.54 8.22 8.95
CA LEU A 21 -23.50 9.33 8.94
C LEU A 21 -23.38 10.19 10.20
N ALA A 22 -23.22 9.58 11.36
CA ALA A 22 -23.03 10.30 12.61
C ALA A 22 -21.78 11.19 12.53
N GLU A 23 -20.65 10.65 12.09
CA GLU A 23 -19.40 11.38 11.91
C GLU A 23 -19.55 12.52 10.86
N VAL A 24 -20.15 12.22 9.70
CA VAL A 24 -20.36 13.25 8.67
C VAL A 24 -21.21 14.42 9.19
N ARG A 25 -22.26 14.14 9.97
CA ARG A 25 -23.11 15.16 10.58
C ARG A 25 -22.44 15.97 11.68
N GLU A 26 -21.45 15.36 12.35
CA GLU A 26 -20.62 16.06 13.33
C GLU A 26 -19.69 17.08 12.65
N PHE A 27 -18.96 16.64 11.60
CA PHE A 27 -17.97 17.47 10.92
C PHE A 27 -18.61 18.49 9.93
N PHE A 28 -19.77 18.17 9.35
CA PHE A 28 -20.41 18.98 8.34
C PHE A 28 -21.82 19.40 8.78
N PRO A 29 -21.99 20.59 9.37
CA PRO A 29 -23.31 21.05 9.85
C PRO A 29 -24.42 20.99 8.79
N ALA A 30 -24.12 21.28 7.53
CA ALA A 30 -25.07 21.20 6.42
C ALA A 30 -25.60 19.77 6.17
N ALA A 31 -24.87 18.73 6.60
CA ALA A 31 -25.29 17.34 6.45
C ALA A 31 -26.28 16.88 7.53
N ARG A 32 -26.51 17.67 8.58
CA ARG A 32 -27.36 17.28 9.71
C ARG A 32 -28.81 17.05 9.30
N GLU A 33 -29.31 17.86 8.40
CA GLU A 33 -30.71 17.83 7.89
C GLU A 33 -30.79 17.03 6.55
N ALA A 34 -29.68 16.59 6.02
CA ALA A 34 -29.65 15.85 4.76
C ALA A 34 -30.17 14.41 4.92
N ASN A 35 -30.96 13.97 3.95
CA ASN A 35 -31.41 12.60 3.86
C ASN A 35 -30.40 11.75 3.08
N LEU A 36 -30.07 10.57 3.61
CA LEU A 36 -29.27 9.59 2.89
C LEU A 36 -30.08 9.00 1.73
N VAL A 37 -29.63 9.24 0.51
CA VAL A 37 -30.32 8.72 -0.70
C VAL A 37 -29.81 7.32 -1.04
N LYS A 38 -28.49 7.10 -0.91
CA LYS A 38 -27.86 5.81 -1.25
C LYS A 38 -26.55 5.66 -0.50
N SER A 39 -26.28 4.43 -0.09
CA SER A 39 -24.98 4.04 0.51
C SER A 39 -24.53 2.67 0.01
N THR A 40 -23.25 2.44 0.03
CA THR A 40 -22.65 1.14 -0.22
C THR A 40 -21.45 0.96 0.71
N VAL A 41 -21.35 -0.19 1.33
CA VAL A 41 -20.21 -0.59 2.18
C VAL A 41 -19.48 -1.73 1.50
N ILE A 42 -18.22 -1.50 1.20
CA ILE A 42 -17.28 -2.51 0.71
C ILE A 42 -16.30 -2.80 1.83
N LYS A 43 -16.18 -4.07 2.21
CA LYS A 43 -15.23 -4.56 3.22
C LYS A 43 -14.13 -5.34 2.53
N GLU A 44 -12.95 -4.75 2.46
CA GLU A 44 -11.73 -5.43 2.00
C GLU A 44 -10.96 -5.95 3.22
N VAL A 45 -11.19 -7.20 3.57
CA VAL A 45 -10.60 -7.82 4.78
C VAL A 45 -9.09 -7.96 4.64
N ASN A 46 -8.61 -8.22 3.44
CA ASN A 46 -7.20 -8.46 3.11
C ASN A 46 -6.69 -7.43 2.08
N ALA A 47 -6.98 -6.14 2.29
CA ALA A 47 -6.63 -5.07 1.36
C ALA A 47 -5.10 -4.90 1.20
N THR A 48 -4.33 -5.14 2.26
CA THR A 48 -2.87 -5.05 2.27
C THR A 48 -2.30 -5.99 3.33
N TYR A 49 -1.03 -6.32 3.22
CA TYR A 49 -0.39 -7.09 4.29
C TYR A 49 -0.27 -6.25 5.58
N SER A 50 -0.30 -6.94 6.72
CA SER A 50 -0.17 -6.28 8.02
C SER A 50 1.31 -6.04 8.35
N PRO A 51 1.79 -4.78 8.37
CA PRO A 51 3.17 -4.49 8.76
C PRO A 51 3.38 -4.87 10.23
N ARG A 52 4.37 -5.69 10.48
CA ARG A 52 4.78 -6.12 11.83
C ARG A 52 6.29 -5.93 11.97
N PRO A 53 6.81 -5.69 13.17
CA PRO A 53 8.26 -5.66 13.38
C PRO A 53 8.91 -6.91 12.81
N GLY A 54 9.98 -6.74 12.03
CA GLY A 54 10.72 -7.83 11.39
C GLY A 54 10.14 -8.39 10.09
N ILE A 55 8.96 -7.93 9.62
CA ILE A 55 8.34 -8.44 8.39
C ILE A 55 9.23 -8.21 7.15
N ASP A 56 10.01 -7.13 7.13
CA ASP A 56 10.85 -6.79 5.98
C ASP A 56 11.88 -7.87 5.66
N ALA A 57 12.37 -8.60 6.66
CA ALA A 57 13.28 -9.73 6.45
C ALA A 57 12.63 -10.91 5.68
N HIS A 58 11.31 -10.95 5.62
CA HIS A 58 10.54 -12.02 4.96
C HIS A 58 9.92 -11.57 3.63
N ARG A 59 10.08 -10.31 3.24
CA ARG A 59 9.59 -9.82 1.95
C ARG A 59 10.46 -10.40 0.82
N PRO A 60 9.86 -11.05 -0.19
CA PRO A 60 10.63 -11.60 -1.30
C PRO A 60 11.16 -10.49 -2.21
N THR A 61 12.31 -10.74 -2.82
CA THR A 61 12.85 -9.88 -3.89
C THR A 61 12.10 -10.09 -5.21
N ALA A 62 12.37 -9.23 -6.20
CA ALA A 62 11.81 -9.39 -7.54
C ALA A 62 12.24 -10.69 -8.24
N THR A 63 13.37 -11.26 -7.87
CA THR A 63 13.88 -12.53 -8.43
C THR A 63 13.38 -13.72 -7.62
N THR A 64 13.01 -14.80 -8.29
CA THR A 64 12.60 -16.05 -7.65
C THR A 64 13.57 -17.19 -7.95
N PRO A 65 13.53 -18.30 -7.21
CA PRO A 65 14.28 -19.52 -7.54
C PRO A 65 13.82 -20.18 -8.85
N TRP A 66 12.63 -19.85 -9.33
CA TRP A 66 12.10 -20.43 -10.56
C TRP A 66 12.53 -19.61 -11.77
N PRO A 67 13.07 -20.25 -12.82
CA PRO A 67 13.46 -19.56 -14.04
C PRO A 67 12.28 -18.82 -14.67
N ARG A 68 12.51 -17.57 -15.12
CA ARG A 68 11.53 -16.73 -15.82
C ARG A 68 10.30 -16.35 -14.98
N VAL A 69 10.33 -16.51 -13.67
CA VAL A 69 9.28 -16.04 -12.75
C VAL A 69 9.83 -14.87 -11.95
N PHE A 70 9.19 -13.74 -12.07
CA PHE A 70 9.55 -12.50 -11.37
C PHE A 70 8.36 -12.01 -10.55
N LEU A 71 8.64 -11.34 -9.44
CA LEU A 71 7.64 -10.80 -8.55
C LEU A 71 7.63 -9.28 -8.60
N ALA A 72 6.42 -8.71 -8.60
CA ALA A 72 6.19 -7.29 -8.40
C ALA A 72 4.94 -7.11 -7.53
N GLY A 73 4.94 -6.10 -6.71
CA GLY A 73 3.85 -5.76 -5.79
C GLY A 73 4.40 -4.98 -4.61
N ASP A 74 3.56 -4.19 -3.96
CA ASP A 74 3.93 -3.39 -2.79
C ASP A 74 4.41 -4.23 -1.60
N TRP A 75 4.11 -5.52 -1.60
CA TRP A 75 4.51 -6.51 -0.60
C TRP A 75 5.92 -7.09 -0.82
N THR A 76 6.58 -6.80 -1.96
CA THR A 76 7.96 -7.24 -2.22
C THR A 76 8.99 -6.35 -1.52
N ALA A 77 10.24 -6.81 -1.44
CA ALA A 77 11.35 -6.10 -0.81
C ALA A 77 11.81 -4.92 -1.67
N THR A 78 11.13 -3.81 -1.58
CA THR A 78 11.43 -2.57 -2.33
C THR A 78 12.23 -1.55 -1.53
N GLY A 79 12.47 -1.81 -0.23
CA GLY A 79 13.05 -0.85 0.70
C GLY A 79 12.05 0.20 1.21
N TRP A 80 10.77 0.12 0.78
CA TRP A 80 9.70 1.04 1.17
C TRP A 80 8.53 0.28 1.81
N PRO A 81 7.76 0.93 2.70
CA PRO A 81 6.51 0.37 3.21
C PRO A 81 5.52 0.08 2.08
N ALA A 82 4.52 -0.80 2.31
CA ALA A 82 3.48 -1.11 1.34
C ALA A 82 2.62 0.13 1.03
N THR A 83 2.98 0.82 -0.01
CA THR A 83 2.38 2.07 -0.49
C THR A 83 2.32 2.07 -2.01
N MET A 84 1.68 3.07 -2.60
CA MET A 84 1.71 3.27 -4.06
C MET A 84 3.15 3.41 -4.59
N GLU A 85 4.02 4.09 -3.84
CA GLU A 85 5.45 4.20 -4.17
C GLU A 85 6.11 2.82 -4.20
N SER A 86 5.89 1.99 -3.18
CA SER A 86 6.42 0.62 -3.16
C SER A 86 5.90 -0.21 -4.34
N ALA A 87 4.64 -0.07 -4.72
CA ALA A 87 4.07 -0.76 -5.88
C ALA A 87 4.78 -0.37 -7.18
N VAL A 88 4.97 0.93 -7.43
CA VAL A 88 5.69 1.45 -8.60
C VAL A 88 7.14 0.97 -8.61
N ARG A 89 7.85 1.11 -7.50
CA ARG A 89 9.24 0.63 -7.34
C ARG A 89 9.36 -0.85 -7.63
N SER A 90 8.43 -1.66 -7.15
CA SER A 90 8.43 -3.11 -7.40
C SER A 90 8.32 -3.44 -8.88
N GLY A 91 7.54 -2.67 -9.64
CA GLY A 91 7.45 -2.81 -11.09
C GLY A 91 8.78 -2.55 -11.78
N TYR A 92 9.49 -1.48 -11.41
CA TYR A 92 10.83 -1.18 -11.95
C TYR A 92 11.85 -2.26 -11.56
N LEU A 93 11.86 -2.71 -10.31
CA LEU A 93 12.75 -3.78 -9.86
C LEU A 93 12.46 -5.11 -10.57
N GLY A 94 11.19 -5.41 -10.81
CA GLY A 94 10.77 -6.58 -11.61
C GLY A 94 11.26 -6.48 -13.07
N ALA A 95 11.12 -5.31 -13.69
CA ALA A 95 11.60 -5.05 -15.04
C ALA A 95 13.14 -5.16 -15.14
N GLU A 96 13.88 -4.64 -14.16
CA GLU A 96 15.33 -4.80 -14.08
C GLU A 96 15.76 -6.27 -13.94
N ALA A 97 15.03 -7.04 -13.10
CA ALA A 97 15.28 -8.47 -12.94
C ALA A 97 15.04 -9.24 -14.24
N LEU A 98 13.95 -8.92 -14.95
CA LEU A 98 13.62 -9.49 -16.25
C LEU A 98 14.70 -9.13 -17.30
N ALA A 99 15.07 -7.86 -17.41
CA ALA A 99 16.09 -7.40 -18.37
C ALA A 99 17.42 -8.09 -18.14
N ARG A 100 17.83 -8.23 -16.88
CA ARG A 100 19.04 -8.96 -16.49
C ARG A 100 18.98 -10.44 -16.90
N ALA A 101 17.83 -11.09 -16.67
CA ALA A 101 17.63 -12.50 -17.09
C ALA A 101 17.59 -12.67 -18.61
N ALA A 102 17.21 -11.63 -19.36
CA ALA A 102 17.25 -11.58 -20.81
C ALA A 102 18.66 -11.25 -21.38
N GLY A 103 19.68 -11.12 -20.53
CA GLY A 103 21.05 -10.81 -20.94
C GLY A 103 21.31 -9.31 -21.20
N MET A 104 20.36 -8.45 -20.90
CA MET A 104 20.52 -6.99 -20.98
C MET A 104 21.28 -6.52 -19.74
N LYS A 105 22.54 -6.15 -19.90
CA LYS A 105 23.37 -5.66 -18.80
C LYS A 105 23.05 -4.19 -18.51
N ASP A 106 23.20 -3.80 -17.23
CA ASP A 106 23.20 -2.42 -16.75
C ASP A 106 21.92 -1.60 -17.01
N GLN A 107 20.79 -2.27 -17.22
CA GLN A 107 19.50 -1.57 -17.27
C GLN A 107 19.04 -1.21 -15.85
N ARG A 108 18.99 0.08 -15.57
CA ARG A 108 18.41 0.65 -14.36
C ARG A 108 17.16 1.45 -14.73
N PHE A 109 16.02 1.01 -14.23
CA PHE A 109 14.74 1.70 -14.44
C PHE A 109 14.31 2.45 -13.18
N LEU A 110 14.70 1.95 -12.01
CA LEU A 110 14.40 2.61 -10.75
C LEU A 110 15.36 3.80 -10.55
N SER A 111 14.79 5.00 -10.43
CA SER A 111 15.56 6.18 -10.05
C SER A 111 16.08 6.05 -8.62
N PRO A 112 17.30 6.54 -8.33
CA PRO A 112 17.80 6.60 -6.96
C PRO A 112 16.89 7.44 -6.06
N ASP A 113 16.85 7.08 -4.78
CA ASP A 113 16.20 7.91 -3.78
C ASP A 113 16.86 9.28 -3.66
N LEU A 114 16.07 10.28 -3.30
CA LEU A 114 16.59 11.60 -3.02
C LEU A 114 17.61 11.52 -1.87
N SER A 115 18.75 12.15 -2.08
CA SER A 115 19.76 12.27 -1.03
C SER A 115 19.20 13.07 0.15
N ALA A 116 19.52 12.65 1.37
CA ALA A 116 19.19 13.43 2.55
C ALA A 116 19.81 14.83 2.46
N THR A 117 19.02 15.87 2.73
CA THR A 117 19.46 17.27 2.71
C THR A 117 19.22 17.93 4.06
N GLY A 118 19.97 18.98 4.35
CA GLY A 118 19.84 19.75 5.58
C GLY A 118 20.02 18.87 6.83
N PHE A 119 19.16 19.06 7.82
CA PHE A 119 19.19 18.37 9.10
C PHE A 119 19.04 16.84 8.99
N MET A 120 18.36 16.36 7.94
CA MET A 120 18.17 14.92 7.71
C MET A 120 19.48 14.16 7.47
N ARG A 121 20.56 14.83 7.09
CA ARG A 121 21.89 14.21 6.95
C ARG A 121 22.48 13.65 8.25
N LEU A 122 21.95 14.05 9.39
CA LEU A 122 22.40 13.57 10.69
C LEU A 122 21.85 12.17 11.04
N PHE A 123 20.89 11.67 10.26
CA PHE A 123 20.19 10.41 10.51
C PHE A 123 20.40 9.36 9.40
N THR A 124 21.33 9.58 8.49
CA THR A 124 21.66 8.66 7.38
C THR A 124 23.05 8.08 7.48
#